data_079fba9a042ece206f38562f37c0d398
#
_entry.id   079fba9a042ece206f38562f37c0d398
#
_cell.length_a   1.000
_cell.length_b   1.000
_cell.length_c   1.000
_cell.angle_alpha   90.00
_cell.angle_beta   90.00
_cell.angle_gamma   90.00
#
_symmetry.space_group_name_H-M   'P 1'
#
loop_
_entity.id
_entity.type
_entity.pdbx_description
1 polymer ?
#
loop_
_entity_poly.entity_id
_entity_poly.type
_entity_poly.pdbx_seq_one_letter_code
_entity_poly.pdbx_strand_id
1 'polypeptide(L)'
;SFANLGDVIIAEPGALMGFAPLRVVQEATGKPLPKGAHTAESHMEHGMIDQIVDRTDLREMISVLIHLLHQPPQQAKKKRRGRVKRPTIKGFKRGPAWELVQLARHRERPSATTYISLLTESFVELHGDRFFGDDASIVGGVGDINEQAVMLIGQERSRNGAQTYPEGFRKAQRLMKLAANLGLPIITLIDTPGAYPGLDAEERGSGNVIASTLALASDLPVPMISVIIGE
;
A
#
# COMPACT_ATOMS: atom_id res chain seq x y z
N SER A 1 13.60 -18.65 -1.61
CA SER A 1 13.75 -19.06 -0.21
C SER A 1 12.41 -18.98 0.52
N PHE A 2 12.32 -19.61 1.70
CA PHE A 2 11.09 -19.61 2.51
C PHE A 2 10.63 -18.20 2.91
N ALA A 3 11.55 -17.25 3.09
CA ALA A 3 11.22 -15.89 3.44
C ALA A 3 10.29 -15.20 2.40
N ASN A 4 10.45 -15.54 1.12
CA ASN A 4 9.63 -14.95 0.05
C ASN A 4 8.19 -15.49 0.01
N LEU A 5 7.86 -16.47 0.86
CA LEU A 5 6.49 -16.96 1.05
C LEU A 5 5.74 -16.20 2.14
N GLY A 6 6.43 -15.33 2.89
CA GLY A 6 5.79 -14.52 3.94
C GLY A 6 4.86 -13.46 3.36
N ASP A 7 3.72 -13.26 4.00
CA ASP A 7 2.78 -12.18 3.66
C ASP A 7 3.39 -10.80 3.95
N VAL A 8 4.15 -10.71 5.04
CA VAL A 8 4.95 -9.55 5.42
C VAL A 8 6.40 -9.97 5.61
N ILE A 9 7.32 -9.27 4.97
CA ILE A 9 8.75 -9.57 5.00
C ILE A 9 9.50 -8.39 5.59
N ILE A 10 10.17 -8.64 6.72
CA ILE A 10 10.98 -7.65 7.43
C ILE A 10 12.44 -8.07 7.37
N ALA A 11 13.33 -7.11 7.22
CA ALA A 11 14.78 -7.33 7.26
C ALA A 11 15.46 -6.34 8.20
N GLU A 12 16.61 -6.74 8.77
CA GLU A 12 17.49 -5.80 9.48
C GLU A 12 18.31 -4.96 8.48
N PRO A 13 18.74 -3.73 8.85
CA PRO A 13 19.62 -2.93 8.01
C PRO A 13 20.87 -3.70 7.59
N GLY A 14 21.21 -3.63 6.31
CA GLY A 14 22.38 -4.31 5.75
C GLY A 14 22.30 -5.84 5.68
N ALA A 15 21.16 -6.45 6.03
CA ALA A 15 20.99 -7.90 5.95
C ALA A 15 21.23 -8.40 4.53
N LEU A 16 22.02 -9.45 4.38
CA LEU A 16 22.29 -10.06 3.06
C LEU A 16 21.14 -11.00 2.69
N MET A 17 20.53 -10.71 1.56
CA MET A 17 19.41 -11.45 1.00
C MET A 17 19.70 -11.77 -0.47
N GLY A 18 19.44 -12.99 -0.91
CA GLY A 18 19.63 -13.35 -2.30
C GLY A 18 19.32 -14.81 -2.57
N PHE A 19 19.07 -15.12 -3.84
CA PHE A 19 18.88 -16.48 -4.31
C PHE A 19 20.19 -17.27 -4.32
N ALA A 20 21.28 -16.63 -4.81
CA ALA A 20 22.60 -17.23 -4.88
C ALA A 20 23.61 -16.38 -4.08
N PRO A 21 24.66 -17.01 -3.51
CA PRO A 21 25.77 -16.28 -2.89
C PRO A 21 26.39 -15.30 -3.88
N LEU A 22 26.81 -14.13 -3.39
CA LEU A 22 27.42 -13.07 -4.22
C LEU A 22 28.57 -13.57 -5.10
N ARG A 23 29.42 -14.45 -4.54
CA ARG A 23 30.52 -15.08 -5.28
C ARG A 23 30.04 -15.87 -6.50
N VAL A 24 28.97 -16.65 -6.35
CA VAL A 24 28.41 -17.46 -7.45
C VAL A 24 27.86 -16.55 -8.54
N VAL A 25 27.21 -15.44 -8.17
CA VAL A 25 26.69 -14.47 -9.14
C VAL A 25 27.84 -13.78 -9.91
N GLN A 26 28.92 -13.43 -9.22
CA GLN A 26 30.11 -12.85 -9.86
C GLN A 26 30.79 -13.83 -10.83
N GLU A 27 30.95 -15.08 -10.42
CA GLU A 27 31.53 -16.15 -11.26
C GLU A 27 30.65 -16.40 -12.51
N ALA A 28 29.33 -16.44 -12.35
CA ALA A 28 28.40 -16.70 -13.44
C ALA A 28 28.29 -15.51 -14.45
N THR A 29 28.38 -14.27 -13.95
CA THR A 29 28.21 -13.08 -14.77
C THR A 29 29.54 -12.54 -15.34
N GLY A 30 30.65 -12.93 -14.75
CA GLY A 30 31.98 -12.40 -15.08
C GLY A 30 32.13 -10.89 -14.77
N LYS A 31 31.22 -10.30 -14.02
CA LYS A 31 31.20 -8.87 -13.69
C LYS A 31 31.23 -8.63 -12.18
N PRO A 32 31.92 -7.60 -11.71
CA PRO A 32 31.81 -7.21 -10.31
C PRO A 32 30.38 -6.74 -10.01
N LEU A 33 29.87 -7.14 -8.86
CA LEU A 33 28.55 -6.71 -8.40
C LEU A 33 28.60 -5.27 -7.90
N PRO A 34 27.51 -4.51 -8.08
CA PRO A 34 27.38 -3.18 -7.50
C PRO A 34 27.54 -3.23 -5.98
N LYS A 35 28.09 -2.17 -5.39
CA LYS A 35 28.15 -2.02 -3.95
C LYS A 35 26.72 -2.00 -3.38
N GLY A 36 26.46 -2.81 -2.36
CA GLY A 36 25.15 -2.96 -1.77
C GLY A 36 24.21 -3.96 -2.48
N ALA A 37 24.70 -4.67 -3.51
CA ALA A 37 23.92 -5.75 -4.11
C ALA A 37 23.53 -6.81 -3.07
N HIS A 38 22.32 -7.32 -3.16
CA HIS A 38 21.76 -8.32 -2.24
C HIS A 38 21.63 -7.86 -0.78
N THR A 39 21.61 -6.56 -0.50
CA THR A 39 21.29 -6.06 0.83
C THR A 39 19.78 -5.86 1.01
N ALA A 40 19.34 -5.70 2.25
CA ALA A 40 17.96 -5.38 2.59
C ALA A 40 17.50 -4.08 1.88
N GLU A 41 18.38 -3.07 1.81
CA GLU A 41 18.11 -1.81 1.13
C GLU A 41 17.86 -2.01 -0.35
N SER A 42 18.70 -2.80 -1.02
CA SER A 42 18.49 -3.15 -2.43
C SER A 42 17.19 -3.91 -2.65
N HIS A 43 16.83 -4.83 -1.74
CA HIS A 43 15.57 -5.56 -1.83
C HIS A 43 14.35 -4.68 -1.56
N MET A 44 14.48 -3.68 -0.69
CA MET A 44 13.44 -2.68 -0.44
C MET A 44 13.20 -1.81 -1.67
N GLU A 45 14.29 -1.32 -2.30
CA GLU A 45 14.24 -0.52 -3.52
C GLU A 45 13.56 -1.28 -4.69
N HIS A 46 13.81 -2.58 -4.78
CA HIS A 46 13.19 -3.45 -5.78
C HIS A 46 11.85 -4.05 -5.34
N GLY A 47 11.27 -3.59 -4.25
CA GLY A 47 9.94 -3.98 -3.79
C GLY A 47 9.80 -5.42 -3.31
N MET A 48 10.90 -6.05 -2.91
CA MET A 48 10.92 -7.47 -2.50
C MET A 48 10.60 -7.69 -1.02
N ILE A 49 10.73 -6.65 -0.19
CA ILE A 49 10.43 -6.68 1.25
C ILE A 49 9.53 -5.52 1.65
N ASP A 50 8.92 -5.60 2.82
CA ASP A 50 7.99 -4.58 3.33
C ASP A 50 8.65 -3.53 4.19
N GLN A 51 9.60 -3.93 5.04
CA GLN A 51 10.20 -3.05 6.04
C GLN A 51 11.67 -3.39 6.29
N ILE A 52 12.46 -2.36 6.57
CA ILE A 52 13.77 -2.50 7.19
C ILE A 52 13.65 -1.99 8.62
N VAL A 53 13.93 -2.85 9.59
CA VAL A 53 13.72 -2.57 11.02
C VAL A 53 14.97 -2.92 11.80
N ASP A 54 15.45 -2.00 12.64
CA ASP A 54 16.57 -2.25 13.53
C ASP A 54 16.24 -3.37 14.52
N ARG A 55 17.27 -4.16 14.89
CA ARG A 55 17.13 -5.29 15.83
C ARG A 55 16.46 -4.89 17.14
N THR A 56 16.75 -3.70 17.64
CA THR A 56 16.17 -3.15 18.86
C THR A 56 14.65 -2.97 18.78
N ASP A 57 14.14 -2.65 17.59
CA ASP A 57 12.74 -2.31 17.35
C ASP A 57 11.93 -3.48 16.79
N LEU A 58 12.60 -4.60 16.42
CA LEU A 58 11.95 -5.79 15.86
C LEU A 58 10.83 -6.34 16.76
N ARG A 59 11.06 -6.37 18.07
CA ARG A 59 10.07 -6.88 19.02
C ARG A 59 8.79 -6.07 18.99
N GLU A 60 8.90 -4.76 18.98
CA GLU A 60 7.77 -3.85 18.95
C GLU A 60 7.04 -3.95 17.61
N MET A 61 7.77 -3.90 16.50
CA MET A 61 7.21 -4.06 15.15
C MET A 61 6.46 -5.37 14.98
N ILE A 62 7.04 -6.49 15.41
CA ILE A 62 6.40 -7.81 15.36
C ILE A 62 5.14 -7.83 16.23
N SER A 63 5.19 -7.23 17.43
CA SER A 63 4.03 -7.16 18.32
C SER A 63 2.87 -6.39 17.69
N VAL A 64 3.16 -5.23 17.07
CA VAL A 64 2.15 -4.43 16.36
C VAL A 64 1.57 -5.20 15.18
N LEU A 65 2.40 -5.84 14.37
CA LEU A 65 1.95 -6.64 13.23
C LEU A 65 1.06 -7.81 13.69
N ILE A 66 1.45 -8.56 14.71
CA ILE A 66 0.64 -9.66 15.26
C ILE A 66 -0.70 -9.11 15.76
N HIS A 67 -0.69 -7.99 16.47
CA HIS A 67 -1.92 -7.36 16.95
C HIS A 67 -2.86 -6.97 15.80
N LEU A 68 -2.33 -6.37 14.75
CA LEU A 68 -3.09 -5.93 13.58
C LEU A 68 -3.58 -7.11 12.70
N LEU A 69 -2.74 -8.14 12.53
CA LEU A 69 -3.03 -9.24 11.60
C LEU A 69 -3.81 -10.39 12.25
N HIS A 70 -3.71 -10.55 13.58
CA HIS A 70 -4.36 -11.63 14.33
C HIS A 70 -5.56 -11.13 15.14
N GLN A 71 -6.42 -10.32 14.55
CA GLN A 71 -7.69 -10.01 15.20
C GLN A 71 -8.64 -11.21 14.99
N PRO A 72 -9.09 -11.89 16.07
CA PRO A 72 -10.12 -12.90 15.92
C PRO A 72 -11.34 -12.24 15.29
N PRO A 73 -12.08 -12.97 14.40
CA PRO A 73 -13.31 -12.44 13.84
C PRO A 73 -14.17 -11.96 15.02
N GLN A 74 -14.29 -10.66 15.18
CA GLN A 74 -15.10 -10.10 16.25
C GLN A 74 -16.51 -10.65 16.04
N GLN A 75 -16.90 -11.63 16.86
CA GLN A 75 -18.32 -11.88 17.07
C GLN A 75 -18.91 -10.51 17.34
N ALA A 76 -19.68 -10.03 16.37
CA ALA A 76 -20.25 -8.70 16.42
C ALA A 76 -20.96 -8.55 17.78
N LYS A 77 -20.22 -8.08 18.79
CA LYS A 77 -20.87 -7.55 19.98
C LYS A 77 -21.82 -6.53 19.41
N LYS A 78 -23.14 -6.81 19.49
CA LYS A 78 -24.18 -5.88 19.10
C LYS A 78 -24.05 -4.63 20.00
N LYS A 79 -22.96 -3.90 19.89
CA LYS A 79 -22.94 -2.49 20.27
C LYS A 79 -24.06 -1.90 19.43
N ARG A 80 -25.17 -1.52 20.07
CA ARG A 80 -26.26 -0.77 19.44
C ARG A 80 -25.56 0.31 18.62
N ARG A 81 -25.51 0.11 17.31
CA ARG A 81 -24.99 1.12 16.37
C ARG A 81 -25.83 2.36 16.65
N GLY A 82 -25.25 3.30 17.37
CA GLY A 82 -25.86 4.60 17.49
C GLY A 82 -26.21 5.03 16.09
N ARG A 83 -27.44 5.47 15.89
CA ARG A 83 -27.94 5.91 14.57
C ARG A 83 -26.93 6.93 14.07
N VAL A 84 -26.08 6.52 13.11
CA VAL A 84 -25.11 7.43 12.48
C VAL A 84 -25.97 8.59 11.98
N LYS A 85 -25.86 9.74 12.65
CA LYS A 85 -26.51 10.96 12.17
C LYS A 85 -25.90 11.21 10.80
N ARG A 86 -26.70 10.99 9.73
CA ARG A 86 -26.26 11.40 8.40
C ARG A 86 -25.86 12.85 8.50
N PRO A 87 -24.62 13.22 8.20
CA PRO A 87 -24.27 14.62 8.16
C PRO A 87 -25.22 15.26 7.15
N THR A 88 -26.02 16.21 7.61
CA THR A 88 -26.82 17.03 6.69
C THR A 88 -25.81 17.91 5.99
N ILE A 89 -25.42 17.53 4.78
CA ILE A 89 -24.63 18.40 3.90
C ILE A 89 -25.53 19.58 3.60
N LYS A 90 -25.47 20.60 4.47
CA LYS A 90 -26.17 21.86 4.24
C LYS A 90 -25.57 22.47 2.97
N GLY A 91 -26.39 22.44 1.92
CA GLY A 91 -26.23 23.15 0.68
C GLY A 91 -24.79 23.36 0.21
N PHE A 92 -24.20 22.37 -0.43
CA PHE A 92 -23.00 22.58 -1.23
C PHE A 92 -23.40 23.60 -2.31
N LYS A 93 -23.08 24.90 -2.12
CA LYS A 93 -23.18 25.87 -3.20
C LYS A 93 -22.21 25.41 -4.26
N ARG A 94 -22.74 24.84 -5.35
CA ARG A 94 -21.93 24.49 -6.51
C ARG A 94 -21.34 25.80 -7.05
N GLY A 95 -20.07 26.03 -6.77
CA GLY A 95 -19.29 27.05 -7.46
C GLY A 95 -19.15 26.71 -8.95
N PRO A 96 -18.59 27.62 -9.76
CA PRO A 96 -18.23 27.31 -11.14
C PRO A 96 -17.40 26.01 -11.19
N ALA A 97 -17.66 25.15 -12.17
CA ALA A 97 -17.01 23.83 -12.27
C ALA A 97 -15.47 23.92 -12.21
N TRP A 98 -14.91 24.98 -12.77
CA TRP A 98 -13.46 25.21 -12.76
C TRP A 98 -12.89 25.47 -11.35
N GLU A 99 -13.61 26.18 -10.50
CA GLU A 99 -13.20 26.41 -9.11
C GLU A 99 -13.17 25.10 -8.32
N LEU A 100 -14.13 24.21 -8.57
CA LEU A 100 -14.15 22.87 -7.96
C LEU A 100 -12.96 22.02 -8.40
N VAL A 101 -12.59 22.08 -9.69
CA VAL A 101 -11.40 21.43 -10.22
C VAL A 101 -10.13 21.97 -9.57
N GLN A 102 -10.02 23.30 -9.45
CA GLN A 102 -8.88 23.94 -8.78
C GLN A 102 -8.79 23.53 -7.31
N LEU A 103 -9.92 23.44 -6.60
CA LEU A 103 -9.96 22.97 -5.23
C LEU A 103 -9.53 21.52 -5.11
N ALA A 104 -10.02 20.64 -6.00
CA ALA A 104 -9.60 19.23 -6.05
C ALA A 104 -8.10 19.05 -6.32
N ARG A 105 -7.47 20.02 -7.01
CA ARG A 105 -6.04 20.04 -7.36
C ARG A 105 -5.19 20.87 -6.40
N HIS A 106 -5.79 21.45 -5.38
CA HIS A 106 -5.06 22.35 -4.47
C HIS A 106 -3.95 21.60 -3.71
N ARG A 107 -2.75 22.19 -3.67
CA ARG A 107 -1.56 21.51 -3.10
C ARG A 107 -1.63 21.30 -1.58
N GLU A 108 -2.30 22.20 -0.86
CA GLU A 108 -2.44 22.14 0.60
C GLU A 108 -3.60 21.24 1.05
N ARG A 109 -4.26 20.57 0.13
CA ARG A 109 -5.29 19.62 0.46
C ARG A 109 -4.68 18.40 1.17
N PRO A 110 -5.33 17.83 2.21
CA PRO A 110 -4.84 16.64 2.87
C PRO A 110 -4.60 15.52 1.87
N SER A 111 -3.44 14.85 1.99
CA SER A 111 -3.06 13.70 1.16
C SER A 111 -3.58 12.39 1.76
N ALA A 112 -3.42 11.28 1.03
CA ALA A 112 -3.79 9.96 1.53
C ALA A 112 -3.09 9.63 2.85
N THR A 113 -1.80 9.91 2.96
CA THR A 113 -1.01 9.72 4.20
C THR A 113 -1.58 10.51 5.37
N THR A 114 -2.01 11.75 5.12
CA THR A 114 -2.67 12.59 6.14
C THR A 114 -3.98 11.95 6.63
N TYR A 115 -4.82 11.46 5.71
CA TYR A 115 -6.06 10.78 6.09
C TYR A 115 -5.78 9.49 6.87
N ILE A 116 -4.81 8.68 6.45
CA ILE A 116 -4.42 7.47 7.16
C ILE A 116 -4.02 7.80 8.59
N SER A 117 -3.13 8.78 8.80
CA SER A 117 -2.68 9.17 10.13
C SER A 117 -3.78 9.73 11.04
N LEU A 118 -4.84 10.31 10.47
CA LEU A 118 -5.99 10.82 11.22
C LEU A 118 -7.05 9.75 11.52
N LEU A 119 -7.11 8.70 10.72
CA LEU A 119 -8.11 7.64 10.83
C LEU A 119 -7.65 6.49 11.74
N THR A 120 -6.34 6.26 11.83
CA THR A 120 -5.76 5.10 12.53
C THR A 120 -5.06 5.50 13.82
N GLU A 121 -5.11 4.63 14.83
CA GLU A 121 -4.32 4.77 16.05
C GLU A 121 -2.91 4.20 15.83
N SER A 122 -2.81 3.10 15.07
CA SER A 122 -1.55 2.53 14.59
C SER A 122 -1.67 2.18 13.10
N PHE A 123 -0.57 2.33 12.37
CA PHE A 123 -0.48 2.00 10.94
C PHE A 123 0.90 1.45 10.61
N VAL A 124 0.93 0.32 9.95
CA VAL A 124 2.15 -0.28 9.41
C VAL A 124 2.06 -0.25 7.90
N GLU A 125 2.88 0.61 7.26
CA GLU A 125 2.98 0.66 5.81
C GLU A 125 3.67 -0.60 5.31
N LEU A 126 3.11 -1.20 4.24
CA LEU A 126 3.65 -2.36 3.55
C LEU A 126 4.11 -1.98 2.15
N HIS A 127 5.34 -2.32 1.83
CA HIS A 127 6.02 -1.89 0.63
C HIS A 127 6.15 -2.99 -0.43
N GLY A 128 6.31 -2.53 -1.68
CA GLY A 128 6.72 -3.37 -2.80
C GLY A 128 5.65 -4.22 -3.46
N ASP A 129 5.87 -4.49 -4.73
CA ASP A 129 4.99 -5.32 -5.55
C ASP A 129 5.40 -6.79 -5.60
N ARG A 130 6.53 -7.16 -5.02
CA ARG A 130 7.17 -8.50 -5.04
C ARG A 130 7.65 -8.93 -6.42
N PHE A 131 7.76 -7.98 -7.35
CA PHE A 131 8.11 -8.31 -8.73
C PHE A 131 9.16 -7.36 -9.34
N PHE A 132 8.97 -6.05 -9.18
CA PHE A 132 9.81 -5.06 -9.85
C PHE A 132 10.25 -3.92 -8.94
N GLY A 133 9.33 -3.32 -8.17
CA GLY A 133 9.64 -2.12 -7.41
C GLY A 133 8.58 -1.73 -6.39
N ASP A 134 8.82 -0.60 -5.74
CA ASP A 134 7.87 0.05 -4.86
C ASP A 134 7.48 1.41 -5.43
N ASP A 135 6.27 1.51 -5.96
CA ASP A 135 5.73 2.79 -6.42
C ASP A 135 5.23 3.61 -5.24
N ALA A 136 5.91 4.72 -4.99
CA ALA A 136 5.59 5.64 -3.91
C ALA A 136 4.24 6.37 -4.09
N SER A 137 3.66 6.37 -5.29
CA SER A 137 2.33 6.93 -5.54
C SER A 137 1.21 6.12 -4.89
N ILE A 138 1.49 4.88 -4.48
CA ILE A 138 0.58 4.04 -3.70
C ILE A 138 1.14 3.84 -2.30
N VAL A 139 0.45 4.36 -1.32
CA VAL A 139 0.67 4.10 0.10
C VAL A 139 -0.33 3.07 0.57
N GLY A 140 0.11 2.02 1.22
CA GLY A 140 -0.83 1.02 1.71
C GLY A 140 -0.26 0.18 2.83
N GLY A 141 -1.14 -0.35 3.66
CA GLY A 141 -0.74 -1.12 4.83
C GLY A 141 -1.92 -1.46 5.72
N VAL A 142 -1.61 -2.04 6.86
CA VAL A 142 -2.59 -2.42 7.87
C VAL A 142 -2.58 -1.40 9.00
N GLY A 143 -3.76 -0.93 9.36
CA GLY A 143 -3.96 -0.06 10.51
C GLY A 143 -5.19 -0.46 11.30
N ASP A 144 -5.41 0.17 12.44
CA ASP A 144 -6.61 -0.04 13.23
C ASP A 144 -7.48 1.22 13.28
N ILE A 145 -8.76 1.02 13.16
CA ILE A 145 -9.78 2.06 13.30
C ILE A 145 -10.77 1.59 14.37
N ASN A 146 -10.80 2.25 15.52
CA ASN A 146 -11.64 1.86 16.66
C ASN A 146 -11.47 0.36 17.01
N GLU A 147 -10.27 -0.07 17.26
CA GLU A 147 -9.91 -1.45 17.61
C GLU A 147 -10.24 -2.49 16.50
N GLN A 148 -10.49 -2.06 15.29
CA GLN A 148 -10.72 -2.95 14.15
C GLN A 148 -9.59 -2.80 13.14
N ALA A 149 -8.89 -3.90 12.86
CA ALA A 149 -7.89 -3.93 11.81
C ALA A 149 -8.52 -3.76 10.43
N VAL A 150 -7.91 -2.93 9.62
CA VAL A 150 -8.34 -2.60 8.25
C VAL A 150 -7.14 -2.53 7.33
N MET A 151 -7.32 -2.88 6.08
CA MET A 151 -6.35 -2.61 5.04
C MET A 151 -6.65 -1.24 4.44
N LEU A 152 -5.67 -0.34 4.46
CA LEU A 152 -5.77 0.98 3.83
C LEU A 152 -4.88 1.00 2.57
N ILE A 153 -5.42 1.54 1.49
CA ILE A 153 -4.70 1.71 0.22
C ILE A 153 -5.02 3.11 -0.31
N GLY A 154 -4.04 3.98 -0.38
CA GLY A 154 -4.21 5.37 -0.77
C GLY A 154 -3.35 5.78 -1.96
N GLN A 155 -3.89 6.64 -2.82
CA GLN A 155 -3.12 7.32 -3.85
C GLN A 155 -2.52 8.59 -3.26
N GLU A 156 -1.19 8.63 -3.21
CA GLU A 156 -0.44 9.68 -2.53
C GLU A 156 0.04 10.73 -3.53
N ARG A 157 -0.67 11.84 -3.57
CA ARG A 157 -0.43 12.91 -4.54
C ARG A 157 0.88 13.65 -4.34
N SER A 158 1.39 13.72 -3.13
CA SER A 158 2.67 14.35 -2.83
C SER A 158 3.86 13.59 -3.44
N ARG A 159 3.62 12.34 -3.83
CA ARG A 159 4.60 11.45 -4.43
C ARG A 159 4.22 11.22 -5.90
N ASN A 160 5.08 11.61 -6.82
CA ASN A 160 4.89 11.44 -8.27
C ASN A 160 3.53 11.94 -8.82
N GLY A 161 2.91 12.92 -8.14
CA GLY A 161 1.59 13.46 -8.54
C GLY A 161 0.44 12.46 -8.54
N ALA A 162 0.58 11.34 -7.82
CA ALA A 162 -0.32 10.19 -7.82
C ALA A 162 -0.56 9.56 -9.20
N GLN A 163 0.41 9.69 -10.12
CA GLN A 163 0.42 8.95 -11.38
C GLN A 163 1.02 7.56 -11.12
N THR A 164 0.17 6.57 -11.06
CA THR A 164 0.54 5.22 -10.63
C THR A 164 1.20 4.45 -11.77
N TYR A 165 2.36 3.86 -11.49
CA TYR A 165 3.07 2.92 -12.35
C TYR A 165 2.50 1.49 -12.23
N PRO A 166 2.85 0.56 -13.13
CA PRO A 166 2.41 -0.84 -13.05
C PRO A 166 2.71 -1.52 -11.72
N GLU A 167 3.86 -1.24 -11.12
CA GLU A 167 4.26 -1.74 -9.81
C GLU A 167 3.36 -1.23 -8.67
N GLY A 168 2.84 -0.01 -8.77
CA GLY A 168 1.87 0.51 -7.81
C GLY A 168 0.52 -0.23 -7.86
N PHE A 169 0.04 -0.54 -9.06
CA PHE A 169 -1.14 -1.39 -9.21
C PHE A 169 -0.92 -2.81 -8.68
N ARG A 170 0.26 -3.42 -8.93
CA ARG A 170 0.59 -4.73 -8.37
C ARG A 170 0.72 -4.71 -6.87
N LYS A 171 1.30 -3.65 -6.28
CA LYS A 171 1.33 -3.42 -4.83
C LYS A 171 -0.10 -3.38 -4.27
N ALA A 172 -0.99 -2.59 -4.87
CA ALA A 172 -2.40 -2.52 -4.47
C ALA A 172 -3.08 -3.89 -4.55
N GLN A 173 -2.89 -4.66 -5.63
CA GLN A 173 -3.41 -6.02 -5.76
C GLN A 173 -2.90 -6.95 -4.66
N ARG A 174 -1.62 -6.88 -4.34
CA ARG A 174 -1.02 -7.68 -3.25
C ARG A 174 -1.68 -7.39 -1.92
N LEU A 175 -1.88 -6.10 -1.59
CA LEU A 175 -2.54 -5.68 -0.36
C LEU A 175 -4.01 -6.10 -0.32
N MET A 176 -4.73 -6.00 -1.44
CA MET A 176 -6.10 -6.51 -1.56
C MET A 176 -6.19 -8.02 -1.31
N LYS A 177 -5.27 -8.80 -1.89
CA LYS A 177 -5.18 -10.24 -1.66
C LYS A 177 -4.86 -10.58 -0.22
N LEU A 178 -3.92 -9.85 0.40
CA LEU A 178 -3.60 -10.02 1.81
C LEU A 178 -4.81 -9.73 2.70
N ALA A 179 -5.52 -8.64 2.43
CA ALA A 179 -6.74 -8.31 3.15
C ALA A 179 -7.81 -9.40 3.01
N ALA A 180 -8.00 -9.92 1.80
CA ALA A 180 -8.94 -11.03 1.54
C ALA A 180 -8.57 -12.29 2.32
N ASN A 181 -7.30 -12.68 2.34
CA ASN A 181 -6.80 -13.85 3.07
C ASN A 181 -6.99 -13.73 4.58
N LEU A 182 -6.84 -12.52 5.11
CA LEU A 182 -6.97 -12.23 6.55
C LEU A 182 -8.39 -11.83 6.97
N GLY A 183 -9.32 -11.70 6.02
CA GLY A 183 -10.69 -11.24 6.30
C GLY A 183 -10.79 -9.78 6.73
N LEU A 184 -9.82 -8.94 6.36
CA LEU A 184 -9.80 -7.52 6.70
C LEU A 184 -10.65 -6.70 5.73
N PRO A 185 -11.48 -5.76 6.20
CA PRO A 185 -12.12 -4.78 5.32
C PRO A 185 -11.07 -3.87 4.69
N ILE A 186 -11.36 -3.40 3.48
CA ILE A 186 -10.46 -2.53 2.72
C ILE A 186 -11.04 -1.12 2.65
N ILE A 187 -10.21 -0.13 2.86
CA ILE A 187 -10.52 1.29 2.63
C ILE A 187 -9.56 1.82 1.57
N THR A 188 -10.11 2.32 0.46
CA THR A 188 -9.30 2.97 -0.56
C THR A 188 -9.51 4.49 -0.54
N LEU A 189 -8.42 5.25 -0.60
CA LEU A 189 -8.41 6.70 -0.67
C LEU A 189 -7.98 7.12 -2.08
N ILE A 190 -8.91 7.65 -2.85
CA ILE A 190 -8.75 7.90 -4.29
C ILE A 190 -8.39 9.37 -4.53
N ASP A 191 -7.23 9.59 -5.14
CA ASP A 191 -6.73 10.90 -5.52
C ASP A 191 -5.68 10.79 -6.64
N THR A 192 -6.12 10.70 -7.88
CA THR A 192 -5.21 10.50 -9.02
C THR A 192 -5.72 11.17 -10.28
N PRO A 193 -4.84 11.77 -11.08
CA PRO A 193 -5.16 12.18 -12.45
C PRO A 193 -5.18 11.01 -13.45
N GLY A 194 -4.74 9.83 -13.03
CA GLY A 194 -4.68 8.61 -13.86
C GLY A 194 -3.38 7.83 -13.69
N ALA A 195 -3.25 6.73 -14.44
CA ALA A 195 -2.01 5.98 -14.54
C ALA A 195 -0.92 6.79 -15.23
N TYR A 196 0.34 6.50 -14.92
CA TYR A 196 1.48 7.13 -15.61
C TYR A 196 1.52 6.68 -17.09
N PRO A 197 1.50 7.64 -18.05
CA PRO A 197 1.35 7.32 -19.47
C PRO A 197 2.70 7.16 -20.22
N GLY A 198 3.79 6.89 -19.51
CA GLY A 198 5.13 6.77 -20.10
C GLY A 198 5.33 5.42 -20.81
N LEU A 199 6.22 5.40 -21.82
CA LEU A 199 6.55 4.20 -22.59
C LEU A 199 7.09 3.09 -21.70
N ASP A 200 7.91 3.43 -20.72
CA ASP A 200 8.47 2.50 -19.73
C ASP A 200 7.39 1.82 -18.87
N ALA A 201 6.28 2.49 -18.60
CA ALA A 201 5.13 1.90 -17.92
C ALA A 201 4.35 0.96 -18.86
N GLU A 202 4.16 1.34 -20.12
CA GLU A 202 3.53 0.48 -21.13
C GLU A 202 4.32 -0.81 -21.33
N GLU A 203 5.64 -0.73 -21.45
CA GLU A 203 6.53 -1.89 -21.58
C GLU A 203 6.46 -2.82 -20.37
N ARG A 204 6.13 -2.30 -19.17
CA ARG A 204 5.89 -3.06 -17.94
C ARG A 204 4.45 -3.52 -17.76
N GLY A 205 3.59 -3.32 -18.77
CA GLY A 205 2.25 -3.90 -18.86
C GLY A 205 1.15 -3.12 -18.16
N SER A 206 1.14 -1.77 -18.24
CA SER A 206 0.11 -0.90 -17.65
C SER A 206 -1.32 -1.38 -17.93
N GLY A 207 -1.67 -1.65 -19.17
CA GLY A 207 -3.03 -2.08 -19.53
C GLY A 207 -3.43 -3.39 -18.85
N ASN A 208 -2.53 -4.38 -18.84
CA ASN A 208 -2.79 -5.68 -18.22
C ASN A 208 -2.97 -5.59 -16.72
N VAL A 209 -2.12 -4.81 -16.03
CA VAL A 209 -2.19 -4.67 -14.59
C VAL A 209 -3.43 -3.90 -14.14
N ILE A 210 -3.85 -2.88 -14.89
CA ILE A 210 -5.09 -2.16 -14.60
C ILE A 210 -6.30 -3.10 -14.75
N ALA A 211 -6.37 -3.85 -15.86
CA ALA A 211 -7.45 -4.81 -16.07
C ALA A 211 -7.53 -5.88 -14.97
N SER A 212 -6.37 -6.44 -14.58
CA SER A 212 -6.32 -7.42 -13.50
C SER A 212 -6.66 -6.84 -12.13
N THR A 213 -6.36 -5.55 -11.89
CA THR A 213 -6.76 -4.86 -10.67
C THR A 213 -8.28 -4.69 -10.57
N LEU A 214 -8.92 -4.32 -11.69
CA LEU A 214 -10.39 -4.21 -11.75
C LEU A 214 -11.06 -5.58 -11.55
N ALA A 215 -10.55 -6.62 -12.20
CA ALA A 215 -11.05 -7.98 -12.02
C ALA A 215 -10.95 -8.44 -10.57
N LEU A 216 -9.78 -8.25 -9.94
CA LEU A 216 -9.58 -8.58 -8.52
C LEU A 216 -10.53 -7.80 -7.61
N ALA A 217 -10.65 -6.49 -7.81
CA ALA A 217 -11.51 -5.65 -6.98
C ALA A 217 -12.98 -6.06 -7.04
N SER A 218 -13.43 -6.60 -8.18
CA SER A 218 -14.82 -7.08 -8.36
C SER A 218 -15.10 -8.44 -7.69
N ASP A 219 -14.04 -9.20 -7.35
CA ASP A 219 -14.16 -10.57 -6.80
C ASP A 219 -13.69 -10.67 -5.33
N LEU A 220 -13.50 -9.54 -4.66
CA LEU A 220 -13.04 -9.54 -3.27
C LEU A 220 -14.11 -10.08 -2.32
N PRO A 221 -13.77 -11.06 -1.45
CA PRO A 221 -14.70 -11.63 -0.47
C PRO A 221 -14.90 -10.75 0.77
N VAL A 222 -14.21 -9.62 0.85
CA VAL A 222 -14.24 -8.68 1.98
C VAL A 222 -14.85 -7.34 1.56
N PRO A 223 -15.48 -6.59 2.49
CA PRO A 223 -16.00 -5.26 2.17
C PRO A 223 -14.90 -4.31 1.72
N MET A 224 -15.14 -3.57 0.66
CA MET A 224 -14.29 -2.48 0.22
C MET A 224 -15.07 -1.16 0.22
N ILE A 225 -14.52 -0.15 0.87
CA ILE A 225 -15.05 1.21 0.94
C ILE A 225 -14.09 2.13 0.20
N SER A 226 -14.57 2.78 -0.84
CA SER A 226 -13.77 3.76 -1.59
C SER A 226 -14.18 5.18 -1.21
N VAL A 227 -13.20 5.99 -0.86
CA VAL A 227 -13.37 7.39 -0.51
C VAL A 227 -12.62 8.25 -1.50
N ILE A 228 -13.33 9.05 -2.28
CA ILE A 228 -12.72 10.00 -3.21
C ILE A 228 -12.33 11.23 -2.39
N ILE A 229 -11.04 11.47 -2.26
CA ILE A 229 -10.47 12.57 -1.47
C ILE A 229 -9.93 13.70 -2.35
N GLY A 230 -9.92 13.53 -3.65
CA GLY A 230 -9.41 14.52 -4.60
C GLY A 230 -9.95 14.35 -6.01
N GLU A 231 -9.02 14.17 -6.95
CA GLU A 231 -9.29 14.08 -8.38
C GLU A 231 -9.63 12.66 -8.82
#